data_75ab24e98d669357afb22576508c04cd
#
_entry.id   75ab24e98d669357afb22576508c04cd
#
_cell.length_a   1.000
_cell.length_b   1.000
_cell.length_c   1.000
_cell.angle_alpha   90.00
_cell.angle_beta   90.00
_cell.angle_gamma   90.00
#
_symmetry.space_group_name_H-M   'P 1'
#
loop_
_entity.id
_entity.type
_entity.pdbx_description
1 polymer ?
#
loop_
_entity_poly.entity_id
_entity_poly.type
_entity_poly.pdbx_seq_one_letter_code
_entity_poly.pdbx_strand_id
1 'polypeptide(L)'
;MKKISLLLILALTFGCKEKPKKESAVEQEISNVSKEKESEWTILFDGTSWDGWHVYSGREIEKAWSLEDGAMLLNKISEARKDGERFNMVTDKEYTNFVLSIEWMVNSGANSGIMWGVVEDEKYNEPYITGPEIQVLDNVAHPDAKNGTTHQAGALYDMVSPAQDVVKPAGEWNHYLITINHDTNEGSVVLNGTKITEFPMNGEAWDDMVANSEFATWEEFGKHKTGKIVLQDHGEPIVIGYRNIKIKEL
;
A
#
# COMPACT_ATOMS: atom_id res chain seq x y z
N MET A 1 -32.33 87.98 5.10
CA MET A 1 -31.75 87.35 3.90
C MET A 1 -30.43 86.69 4.34
N LYS A 2 -30.43 85.42 4.65
CA LYS A 2 -29.26 84.65 5.15
C LYS A 2 -28.60 83.92 3.98
N LYS A 3 -27.34 84.23 3.73
CA LYS A 3 -26.50 83.52 2.73
C LYS A 3 -26.02 82.19 3.34
N ILE A 4 -26.32 81.10 2.69
CA ILE A 4 -25.83 79.81 3.05
C ILE A 4 -24.58 79.57 2.18
N SER A 5 -23.41 79.43 2.84
CA SER A 5 -22.15 79.01 2.18
C SER A 5 -22.07 77.48 2.12
N LEU A 6 -21.99 76.95 0.93
CA LEU A 6 -21.81 75.54 0.69
C LEU A 6 -20.32 75.22 0.74
N LEU A 7 -19.91 74.47 1.75
CA LEU A 7 -18.52 73.99 1.91
C LEU A 7 -18.34 72.64 1.16
N LEU A 8 -17.54 72.63 0.11
CA LEU A 8 -17.21 71.46 -0.69
C LEU A 8 -16.07 70.72 -0.01
N ILE A 9 -16.35 69.54 0.58
CA ILE A 9 -15.32 68.66 1.18
C ILE A 9 -14.82 67.76 0.09
N LEU A 10 -13.55 67.96 -0.31
CA LEU A 10 -12.81 67.08 -1.26
C LEU A 10 -12.23 65.89 -0.48
N ALA A 11 -12.83 64.74 -0.62
CA ALA A 11 -12.31 63.50 -0.04
C ALA A 11 -11.17 62.96 -0.93
N LEU A 12 -9.95 63.07 -0.44
CA LEU A 12 -8.78 62.41 -1.03
C LEU A 12 -8.76 60.94 -0.58
N THR A 13 -9.11 60.01 -1.48
CA THR A 13 -8.91 58.57 -1.27
C THR A 13 -7.45 58.22 -1.53
N PHE A 14 -6.67 58.00 -0.48
CA PHE A 14 -5.36 57.35 -0.60
C PHE A 14 -5.58 55.85 -0.89
N GLY A 15 -5.46 55.46 -2.14
CA GLY A 15 -5.36 54.04 -2.52
C GLY A 15 -3.96 53.53 -2.16
N CYS A 16 -3.86 52.81 -1.06
CA CYS A 16 -2.68 51.96 -0.81
C CYS A 16 -2.64 50.85 -1.86
N LYS A 17 -1.75 50.96 -2.85
CA LYS A 17 -1.31 49.80 -3.65
C LYS A 17 -0.43 48.95 -2.75
N GLU A 18 -0.95 47.83 -2.26
CA GLU A 18 -0.12 46.74 -1.69
C GLU A 18 0.81 46.26 -2.78
N LYS A 19 2.11 46.39 -2.54
CA LYS A 19 3.14 45.73 -3.37
C LYS A 19 3.03 44.21 -3.13
N PRO A 20 3.09 43.36 -4.16
CA PRO A 20 3.13 41.93 -3.97
C PRO A 20 4.32 41.59 -3.07
N LYS A 21 4.06 40.88 -1.97
CA LYS A 21 5.06 40.35 -1.08
C LYS A 21 5.95 39.43 -1.91
N LYS A 22 7.22 39.79 -2.08
CA LYS A 22 8.21 38.86 -2.64
C LYS A 22 8.35 37.70 -1.66
N GLU A 23 7.89 36.55 -2.05
CA GLU A 23 8.18 35.27 -1.36
C GLU A 23 9.69 35.17 -1.13
N SER A 24 10.10 34.82 0.07
CA SER A 24 11.54 34.68 0.37
C SER A 24 12.11 33.50 -0.40
N ALA A 25 13.39 33.58 -0.76
CA ALA A 25 14.07 32.47 -1.46
C ALA A 25 13.94 31.15 -0.70
N VAL A 26 13.87 31.20 0.63
CA VAL A 26 13.66 30.04 1.51
C VAL A 26 12.24 29.46 1.38
N GLU A 27 11.20 30.31 1.26
CA GLU A 27 9.82 29.85 1.05
C GLU A 27 9.65 29.24 -0.34
N GLN A 28 10.33 29.75 -1.37
CA GLN A 28 10.37 29.15 -2.69
C GLN A 28 11.16 27.83 -2.72
N GLU A 29 12.25 27.74 -1.98
CA GLU A 29 13.04 26.52 -1.87
C GLU A 29 12.30 25.43 -1.11
N ILE A 30 11.61 25.74 -0.01
CA ILE A 30 10.73 24.82 0.72
C ILE A 30 9.54 24.39 -0.14
N SER A 31 8.91 25.32 -0.89
CA SER A 31 7.82 25.00 -1.81
C SER A 31 8.28 24.11 -2.98
N ASN A 32 9.49 24.30 -3.50
CA ASN A 32 10.04 23.47 -4.55
C ASN A 32 10.45 22.08 -4.03
N VAL A 33 11.07 22.00 -2.85
CA VAL A 33 11.41 20.72 -2.19
C VAL A 33 10.15 19.91 -1.84
N SER A 34 9.08 20.56 -1.41
CA SER A 34 7.80 19.87 -1.16
C SER A 34 7.13 19.42 -2.46
N LYS A 35 7.19 20.21 -3.54
CA LYS A 35 6.68 19.83 -4.86
C LYS A 35 7.50 18.72 -5.53
N GLU A 36 8.84 18.76 -5.39
CA GLU A 36 9.70 17.67 -5.86
C GLU A 36 9.42 16.36 -5.10
N LYS A 37 9.21 16.42 -3.77
CA LYS A 37 8.83 15.23 -2.98
C LYS A 37 7.45 14.67 -3.34
N GLU A 38 6.46 15.50 -3.67
CA GLU A 38 5.15 15.02 -4.14
C GLU A 38 5.21 14.44 -5.56
N SER A 39 6.12 14.93 -6.41
CA SER A 39 6.28 14.42 -7.79
C SER A 39 6.95 13.06 -7.89
N GLU A 40 7.49 12.52 -6.80
CA GLU A 40 8.17 11.21 -6.77
C GLU A 40 7.20 10.01 -6.58
N TRP A 41 5.95 10.25 -6.18
CA TRP A 41 4.97 9.20 -5.98
C TRP A 41 4.11 8.98 -7.23
N THR A 42 4.06 7.74 -7.70
CA THR A 42 3.09 7.29 -8.72
C THR A 42 1.87 6.71 -8.02
N ILE A 43 0.68 7.21 -8.37
CA ILE A 43 -0.59 6.65 -7.88
C ILE A 43 -0.83 5.34 -8.63
N LEU A 44 -0.95 4.23 -7.89
CA LEU A 44 -1.31 2.92 -8.43
C LEU A 44 -2.81 2.68 -8.40
N PHE A 45 -3.51 3.30 -7.44
CA PHE A 45 -4.96 3.23 -7.35
C PHE A 45 -5.49 4.51 -6.69
N ASP A 46 -6.36 5.20 -7.41
CA ASP A 46 -6.96 6.48 -7.01
C ASP A 46 -8.39 6.36 -6.48
N GLY A 47 -8.93 5.14 -6.43
CA GLY A 47 -10.30 4.86 -5.98
C GLY A 47 -11.36 4.89 -7.07
N THR A 48 -11.02 5.07 -8.35
CA THR A 48 -12.01 5.32 -9.41
C THR A 48 -12.04 4.26 -10.52
N SER A 49 -10.94 3.57 -10.79
CA SER A 49 -10.86 2.57 -11.87
C SER A 49 -9.95 1.40 -11.52
N TRP A 50 -10.01 0.36 -12.34
CA TRP A 50 -9.10 -0.79 -12.28
C TRP A 50 -7.82 -0.59 -13.11
N ASP A 51 -7.59 0.61 -13.66
CA ASP A 51 -6.46 0.88 -14.53
C ASP A 51 -5.13 0.54 -13.83
N GLY A 52 -4.29 -0.27 -14.50
CA GLY A 52 -3.03 -0.76 -13.95
C GLY A 52 -3.15 -2.02 -13.08
N TRP A 53 -4.36 -2.64 -13.02
CA TRP A 53 -4.63 -3.83 -12.24
C TRP A 53 -5.42 -4.88 -13.01
N HIS A 54 -5.14 -6.15 -12.75
CA HIS A 54 -5.92 -7.30 -13.23
C HIS A 54 -5.95 -8.40 -12.17
N VAL A 55 -6.74 -9.44 -12.40
CA VAL A 55 -6.74 -10.62 -11.54
C VAL A 55 -5.74 -11.64 -12.07
N TYR A 56 -4.91 -12.18 -11.17
CA TYR A 56 -3.95 -13.25 -11.47
C TYR A 56 -4.62 -14.37 -12.27
N SER A 57 -3.95 -14.83 -13.33
CA SER A 57 -4.50 -15.80 -14.29
C SER A 57 -5.69 -15.30 -15.12
N GLY A 58 -5.90 -13.98 -15.25
CA GLY A 58 -6.80 -13.36 -16.23
C GLY A 58 -8.30 -13.52 -15.96
N ARG A 59 -8.73 -13.74 -14.72
CA ARG A 59 -10.17 -13.75 -14.36
C ARG A 59 -10.76 -12.35 -14.36
N GLU A 60 -12.11 -12.26 -14.49
CA GLU A 60 -12.84 -11.00 -14.43
C GLU A 60 -12.82 -10.42 -13.00
N ILE A 61 -12.35 -9.17 -12.85
CA ILE A 61 -12.21 -8.49 -11.54
C ILE A 61 -13.55 -8.45 -10.79
N GLU A 62 -14.63 -8.05 -11.47
CA GLU A 62 -15.93 -7.79 -10.88
C GLU A 62 -16.64 -9.05 -10.36
N LYS A 63 -16.08 -10.23 -10.57
CA LYS A 63 -16.58 -11.47 -9.95
C LYS A 63 -16.31 -11.54 -8.46
N ALA A 64 -15.25 -10.87 -7.98
CA ALA A 64 -14.84 -10.92 -6.58
C ALA A 64 -14.67 -9.52 -5.97
N TRP A 65 -14.26 -8.54 -6.76
CA TRP A 65 -13.96 -7.20 -6.32
C TRP A 65 -15.02 -6.18 -6.71
N SER A 66 -15.18 -5.13 -5.90
CA SER A 66 -15.96 -3.94 -6.20
C SER A 66 -15.18 -2.66 -5.91
N LEU A 67 -15.60 -1.56 -6.55
CA LEU A 67 -15.15 -0.21 -6.21
C LEU A 67 -16.23 0.45 -5.36
N GLU A 68 -15.93 0.73 -4.10
CA GLU A 68 -16.87 1.36 -3.17
C GLU A 68 -16.12 2.37 -2.30
N ASP A 69 -16.66 3.58 -2.17
CA ASP A 69 -16.13 4.65 -1.32
C ASP A 69 -14.62 4.93 -1.50
N GLY A 70 -14.13 4.85 -2.76
CA GLY A 70 -12.73 5.09 -3.10
C GLY A 70 -11.78 3.95 -2.72
N ALA A 71 -12.32 2.77 -2.44
CA ALA A 71 -11.55 1.56 -2.16
C ALA A 71 -11.87 0.44 -3.13
N MET A 72 -10.91 -0.44 -3.39
CA MET A 72 -11.17 -1.77 -3.94
C MET A 72 -11.47 -2.73 -2.80
N LEU A 73 -12.63 -3.37 -2.86
CA LEU A 73 -13.12 -4.31 -1.85
C LEU A 73 -13.25 -5.71 -2.44
N LEU A 74 -12.59 -6.68 -1.83
CA LEU A 74 -12.84 -8.10 -2.05
C LEU A 74 -14.07 -8.49 -1.21
N ASN A 75 -15.27 -8.41 -1.80
CA ASN A 75 -16.54 -8.55 -1.07
C ASN A 75 -17.62 -9.29 -1.83
N LYS A 76 -17.38 -9.65 -3.10
CA LYS A 76 -18.37 -10.35 -3.95
C LYS A 76 -18.21 -11.87 -3.95
N ILE A 77 -17.39 -12.39 -3.04
CA ILE A 77 -17.18 -13.83 -2.96
C ILE A 77 -18.44 -14.49 -2.45
N SER A 78 -19.17 -15.15 -3.35
CA SER A 78 -20.38 -15.88 -3.02
C SER A 78 -20.06 -17.29 -2.50
N GLU A 79 -21.02 -17.91 -1.79
CA GLU A 79 -20.98 -19.34 -1.44
C GLU A 79 -20.89 -20.25 -2.69
N ALA A 80 -21.15 -19.71 -3.89
CA ALA A 80 -21.03 -20.41 -5.18
C ALA A 80 -19.62 -20.41 -5.74
N ARG A 81 -18.63 -19.83 -5.03
CA ARG A 81 -17.22 -19.91 -5.40
C ARG A 81 -16.78 -21.36 -5.49
N LYS A 82 -16.11 -21.71 -6.59
CA LYS A 82 -15.52 -23.03 -6.73
C LYS A 82 -14.37 -23.16 -5.72
N ASP A 83 -14.28 -24.32 -5.09
CA ASP A 83 -13.20 -24.65 -4.17
C ASP A 83 -11.84 -24.41 -4.85
N GLY A 84 -10.93 -23.71 -4.16
CA GLY A 84 -9.61 -23.32 -4.67
C GLY A 84 -9.59 -22.16 -5.67
N GLU A 85 -10.73 -21.53 -6.02
CA GLU A 85 -10.72 -20.37 -6.89
C GLU A 85 -10.29 -19.11 -6.13
N ARG A 86 -9.28 -18.38 -6.63
CA ARG A 86 -8.70 -17.18 -6.06
C ARG A 86 -8.77 -16.02 -7.03
N PHE A 87 -8.95 -14.81 -6.51
CA PHE A 87 -9.01 -13.57 -7.27
C PHE A 87 -7.96 -12.58 -6.76
N ASN A 88 -6.70 -13.03 -6.71
CA ASN A 88 -5.57 -12.19 -6.33
C ASN A 88 -5.48 -10.99 -7.29
N MET A 89 -5.47 -9.76 -6.77
CA MET A 89 -5.32 -8.55 -7.57
C MET A 89 -3.85 -8.28 -7.84
N VAL A 90 -3.48 -8.00 -9.09
CA VAL A 90 -2.09 -7.94 -9.56
C VAL A 90 -1.84 -6.65 -10.31
N THR A 91 -0.69 -6.00 -10.10
CA THR A 91 -0.27 -4.84 -10.91
C THR A 91 0.08 -5.26 -12.34
N ASP A 92 -0.29 -4.44 -13.33
CA ASP A 92 0.14 -4.67 -14.73
C ASP A 92 1.65 -4.49 -14.88
N LYS A 93 2.21 -3.49 -14.18
CA LYS A 93 3.64 -3.16 -14.17
C LYS A 93 4.40 -3.99 -13.12
N GLU A 94 5.67 -4.27 -13.41
CA GLU A 94 6.63 -4.89 -12.50
C GLU A 94 7.49 -3.82 -11.82
N TYR A 95 7.98 -4.13 -10.61
CA TYR A 95 8.80 -3.24 -9.78
C TYR A 95 9.99 -4.00 -9.21
N THR A 96 11.11 -3.28 -8.99
CA THR A 96 12.36 -3.86 -8.43
C THR A 96 12.66 -3.28 -7.05
N ASN A 97 12.97 -1.99 -7.00
CA ASN A 97 13.27 -1.26 -5.77
C ASN A 97 12.21 -0.18 -5.60
N PHE A 98 11.51 -0.18 -4.47
CA PHE A 98 10.39 0.73 -4.27
C PHE A 98 10.05 0.96 -2.81
N VAL A 99 9.30 2.05 -2.57
CA VAL A 99 8.49 2.24 -1.38
C VAL A 99 7.02 2.20 -1.79
N LEU A 100 6.25 1.28 -1.23
CA LEU A 100 4.80 1.17 -1.41
C LEU A 100 4.08 1.78 -0.21
N SER A 101 3.17 2.72 -0.46
CA SER A 101 2.24 3.26 0.54
C SER A 101 0.85 2.77 0.22
N ILE A 102 0.20 2.08 1.17
CA ILE A 102 -1.09 1.43 0.96
C ILE A 102 -1.90 1.43 2.25
N GLU A 103 -3.18 1.79 2.17
CA GLU A 103 -4.12 1.58 3.26
C GLU A 103 -4.88 0.28 3.05
N TRP A 104 -5.05 -0.48 4.13
CA TRP A 104 -5.78 -1.74 4.14
C TRP A 104 -6.75 -1.84 5.31
N MET A 105 -7.80 -2.59 5.11
CA MET A 105 -8.82 -2.91 6.12
C MET A 105 -9.26 -4.36 5.95
N VAL A 106 -9.45 -5.04 7.07
CA VAL A 106 -9.96 -6.41 7.13
C VAL A 106 -11.17 -6.48 8.04
N ASN A 107 -12.15 -7.32 7.69
CA ASN A 107 -13.21 -7.68 8.62
C ASN A 107 -12.72 -8.70 9.65
N SER A 108 -13.54 -8.94 10.68
CA SER A 108 -13.22 -9.93 11.72
C SER A 108 -12.97 -11.31 11.11
N GLY A 109 -11.82 -11.87 11.45
CA GLY A 109 -11.36 -13.18 10.98
C GLY A 109 -10.87 -13.21 9.53
N ALA A 110 -10.57 -12.06 8.92
CA ALA A 110 -10.08 -12.01 7.55
C ALA A 110 -8.56 -12.16 7.46
N ASN A 111 -8.11 -12.76 6.34
CA ASN A 111 -6.72 -12.98 5.97
C ASN A 111 -6.47 -12.54 4.53
N SER A 112 -5.37 -11.83 4.33
CA SER A 112 -4.85 -11.37 3.06
C SER A 112 -3.35 -11.12 3.18
N GLY A 113 -2.71 -10.67 2.09
CA GLY A 113 -1.29 -10.35 2.06
C GLY A 113 -0.94 -9.40 0.93
N ILE A 114 0.23 -8.79 1.06
CA ILE A 114 0.82 -7.96 0.01
C ILE A 114 2.13 -8.61 -0.39
N MET A 115 2.18 -9.13 -1.63
CA MET A 115 3.34 -9.83 -2.17
C MET A 115 4.09 -8.95 -3.16
N TRP A 116 5.39 -9.20 -3.32
CA TRP A 116 6.22 -8.55 -4.34
C TRP A 116 7.11 -9.58 -5.03
N GLY A 117 7.79 -9.16 -6.12
CA GLY A 117 8.62 -10.07 -6.90
C GLY A 117 7.84 -11.22 -7.54
N VAL A 118 6.52 -11.06 -7.67
CA VAL A 118 5.66 -12.10 -8.22
C VAL A 118 5.87 -12.23 -9.71
N VAL A 119 6.09 -13.46 -10.15
CA VAL A 119 6.13 -13.82 -11.58
C VAL A 119 4.80 -14.45 -11.96
N GLU A 120 4.10 -13.78 -12.88
CA GLU A 120 2.87 -14.31 -13.46
C GLU A 120 3.20 -15.14 -14.70
N ASP A 121 3.17 -16.45 -14.56
CA ASP A 121 3.47 -17.43 -15.60
C ASP A 121 2.53 -18.62 -15.43
N GLU A 122 2.10 -19.24 -16.52
CA GLU A 122 1.17 -20.41 -16.52
C GLU A 122 1.66 -21.59 -15.68
N LYS A 123 2.97 -21.70 -15.46
CA LYS A 123 3.57 -22.74 -14.60
C LYS A 123 3.34 -22.50 -13.11
N TYR A 124 2.99 -21.26 -12.70
CA TYR A 124 2.70 -20.91 -11.32
C TYR A 124 1.20 -20.64 -11.16
N ASN A 125 0.51 -21.56 -10.51
CA ASN A 125 -0.93 -21.46 -10.31
C ASN A 125 -1.33 -20.43 -9.23
N GLU A 126 -0.37 -20.02 -8.39
CA GLU A 126 -0.59 -19.06 -7.31
C GLU A 126 0.61 -18.08 -7.16
N PRO A 127 0.36 -16.82 -6.79
CA PRO A 127 1.42 -15.80 -6.71
C PRO A 127 2.44 -16.05 -5.60
N TYR A 128 2.02 -16.69 -4.50
CA TYR A 128 2.88 -16.97 -3.34
C TYR A 128 3.99 -18.00 -3.65
N ILE A 129 3.93 -18.70 -4.78
CA ILE A 129 4.99 -19.61 -5.20
C ILE A 129 6.32 -18.88 -5.45
N THR A 130 6.23 -17.63 -5.90
CA THR A 130 7.40 -16.81 -6.23
C THR A 130 7.56 -15.60 -5.32
N GLY A 131 6.45 -15.02 -4.85
CA GLY A 131 6.42 -13.74 -4.14
C GLY A 131 6.39 -13.88 -2.62
N PRO A 132 7.39 -13.33 -1.91
CA PRO A 132 7.31 -13.15 -0.47
C PRO A 132 6.17 -12.21 -0.09
N GLU A 133 5.65 -12.38 1.14
CA GLU A 133 4.42 -11.73 1.59
C GLU A 133 4.62 -10.91 2.85
N ILE A 134 4.08 -9.68 2.85
CA ILE A 134 3.79 -8.93 4.08
C ILE A 134 2.35 -9.22 4.47
N GLN A 135 2.19 -9.83 5.64
CA GLN A 135 0.91 -10.31 6.13
C GLN A 135 -0.09 -9.18 6.39
N VAL A 136 -1.34 -9.39 5.98
CA VAL A 136 -2.52 -8.56 6.25
C VAL A 136 -3.58 -9.43 6.92
N LEU A 137 -3.79 -9.25 8.23
CA LEU A 137 -4.57 -10.19 9.02
C LEU A 137 -5.35 -9.50 10.14
N ASP A 138 -6.49 -10.07 10.53
CA ASP A 138 -7.08 -9.81 11.84
C ASP A 138 -6.34 -10.65 12.91
N ASN A 139 -5.39 -10.04 13.61
CA ASN A 139 -4.58 -10.69 14.64
C ASN A 139 -5.41 -11.28 15.79
N VAL A 140 -6.65 -10.81 15.98
CA VAL A 140 -7.50 -11.23 17.11
C VAL A 140 -8.31 -12.48 16.79
N ALA A 141 -8.98 -12.49 15.64
CA ALA A 141 -9.97 -13.51 15.33
C ALA A 141 -9.48 -14.55 14.31
N HIS A 142 -8.51 -14.24 13.45
CA HIS A 142 -8.04 -15.23 12.46
C HIS A 142 -7.23 -16.37 13.15
N PRO A 143 -7.50 -17.63 12.80
CA PRO A 143 -6.79 -18.77 13.41
C PRO A 143 -5.28 -18.75 13.21
N ASP A 144 -4.81 -18.27 12.07
CA ASP A 144 -3.40 -18.24 11.69
C ASP A 144 -2.54 -17.36 12.62
N ALA A 145 -3.10 -16.28 13.15
CA ALA A 145 -2.42 -15.44 14.15
C ALA A 145 -1.96 -16.21 15.41
N LYS A 146 -2.54 -17.39 15.66
CA LYS A 146 -2.21 -18.26 16.81
C LYS A 146 -1.02 -19.17 16.54
N ASN A 147 -0.58 -19.29 15.30
CA ASN A 147 0.58 -20.11 14.90
C ASN A 147 1.92 -19.43 15.22
N GLY A 148 1.89 -18.19 15.65
CA GLY A 148 3.07 -17.42 16.06
C GLY A 148 3.05 -15.99 15.51
N THR A 149 3.97 -15.16 16.02
CA THR A 149 4.03 -13.76 15.60
C THR A 149 4.52 -13.57 14.16
N THR A 150 5.17 -14.56 13.57
CA THR A 150 5.52 -14.57 12.14
C THR A 150 4.31 -14.69 11.21
N HIS A 151 3.13 -15.01 11.75
CA HIS A 151 1.85 -15.10 11.03
C HIS A 151 0.92 -13.91 11.31
N GLN A 152 1.38 -12.90 12.04
CA GLN A 152 0.58 -11.72 12.38
C GLN A 152 0.78 -10.60 11.36
N ALA A 153 -0.19 -9.69 11.29
CA ALA A 153 -0.13 -8.54 10.37
C ALA A 153 1.16 -7.75 10.51
N GLY A 154 1.81 -7.47 9.38
CA GLY A 154 3.09 -6.80 9.28
C GLY A 154 4.32 -7.71 9.36
N ALA A 155 4.14 -9.01 9.60
CA ALA A 155 5.21 -9.98 9.47
C ALA A 155 5.70 -10.09 8.01
N LEU A 156 6.97 -10.37 7.81
CA LEU A 156 7.39 -11.12 6.64
C LEU A 156 6.97 -12.57 6.91
N TYR A 157 5.90 -13.01 6.22
CA TYR A 157 5.16 -14.22 6.57
C TYR A 157 6.06 -15.44 6.77
N ASP A 158 5.84 -16.14 7.88
CA ASP A 158 6.58 -17.31 8.37
C ASP A 158 8.10 -17.10 8.57
N MET A 159 8.64 -15.89 8.33
CA MET A 159 10.08 -15.63 8.42
C MET A 159 10.45 -14.60 9.48
N VAL A 160 9.82 -13.41 9.52
CA VAL A 160 10.20 -12.34 10.45
C VAL A 160 8.96 -11.78 11.15
N SER A 161 8.96 -11.84 12.47
CA SER A 161 7.90 -11.27 13.31
C SER A 161 7.95 -9.75 13.36
N PRO A 162 6.79 -9.06 13.44
CA PRO A 162 6.76 -7.66 13.81
C PRO A 162 7.25 -7.47 15.25
N ALA A 163 8.02 -6.40 15.50
CA ALA A 163 8.57 -6.09 16.83
C ALA A 163 7.49 -5.71 17.85
N GLN A 164 6.34 -5.26 17.37
CA GLN A 164 5.18 -4.89 18.19
C GLN A 164 3.89 -4.93 17.37
N ASP A 165 2.77 -5.17 18.03
CA ASP A 165 1.44 -5.09 17.43
C ASP A 165 0.88 -3.67 17.60
N VAL A 166 0.69 -2.99 16.48
CA VAL A 166 0.08 -1.65 16.37
C VAL A 166 -1.07 -1.66 15.36
N VAL A 167 -1.64 -2.85 15.10
CA VAL A 167 -2.79 -3.04 14.21
C VAL A 167 -4.03 -2.42 14.84
N LYS A 168 -4.79 -1.67 14.06
CA LYS A 168 -6.12 -1.21 14.47
C LYS A 168 -7.13 -2.34 14.38
N PRO A 169 -8.21 -2.30 15.17
CA PRO A 169 -9.25 -3.32 15.15
C PRO A 169 -9.83 -3.60 13.77
N ALA A 170 -10.34 -4.82 13.57
CA ALA A 170 -11.06 -5.19 12.36
C ALA A 170 -12.17 -4.16 12.04
N GLY A 171 -12.29 -3.80 10.76
CA GLY A 171 -13.17 -2.73 10.26
C GLY A 171 -12.54 -1.34 10.24
N GLU A 172 -11.34 -1.15 10.79
CA GLU A 172 -10.61 0.10 10.74
C GLU A 172 -9.49 0.08 9.68
N TRP A 173 -9.23 1.24 9.07
CA TRP A 173 -8.17 1.38 8.08
C TRP A 173 -6.79 1.48 8.73
N ASN A 174 -5.90 0.58 8.36
CA ASN A 174 -4.48 0.56 8.67
C ASN A 174 -3.67 1.13 7.50
N HIS A 175 -2.46 1.59 7.75
CA HIS A 175 -1.55 2.09 6.73
C HIS A 175 -0.20 1.38 6.80
N TYR A 176 0.21 0.79 5.68
CA TYR A 176 1.56 0.30 5.49
C TYR A 176 2.39 1.27 4.65
N LEU A 177 3.65 1.42 5.05
CA LEU A 177 4.74 1.87 4.20
C LEU A 177 5.74 0.70 4.12
N ILE A 178 5.82 0.08 2.94
CA ILE A 178 6.68 -1.09 2.69
C ILE A 178 7.84 -0.65 1.82
N THR A 179 9.07 -0.85 2.30
CA THR A 179 10.29 -0.62 1.53
C THR A 179 10.86 -1.95 1.06
N ILE A 180 11.15 -2.06 -0.23
CA ILE A 180 11.85 -3.17 -0.86
C ILE A 180 13.01 -2.58 -1.66
N ASN A 181 14.25 -2.83 -1.23
CA ASN A 181 15.43 -2.31 -1.88
C ASN A 181 16.54 -3.38 -1.93
N HIS A 182 16.68 -4.00 -3.08
CA HIS A 182 17.69 -5.03 -3.33
C HIS A 182 19.12 -4.46 -3.41
N ASP A 183 19.26 -3.16 -3.77
CA ASP A 183 20.57 -2.51 -3.90
C ASP A 183 21.19 -2.18 -2.56
N THR A 184 20.38 -1.78 -1.59
CA THR A 184 20.81 -1.54 -0.20
C THR A 184 20.64 -2.76 0.69
N ASN A 185 20.07 -3.86 0.17
CA ASN A 185 19.73 -5.07 0.92
C ASN A 185 18.78 -4.82 2.09
N GLU A 186 17.78 -3.96 1.89
CA GLU A 186 16.84 -3.53 2.91
C GLU A 186 15.39 -3.84 2.52
N GLY A 187 14.70 -4.59 3.38
CA GLY A 187 13.26 -4.71 3.42
C GLY A 187 12.73 -4.19 4.74
N SER A 188 11.65 -3.41 4.74
CA SER A 188 11.06 -2.93 5.99
C SER A 188 9.57 -2.64 5.88
N VAL A 189 8.87 -2.72 7.02
CA VAL A 189 7.46 -2.40 7.16
C VAL A 189 7.24 -1.38 8.27
N VAL A 190 6.60 -0.27 7.91
CA VAL A 190 6.05 0.70 8.87
C VAL A 190 4.54 0.54 8.88
N LEU A 191 3.97 0.20 10.04
CA LEU A 191 2.52 0.08 10.24
C LEU A 191 2.03 1.23 11.13
N ASN A 192 1.06 1.99 10.63
CA ASN A 192 0.45 3.12 11.37
C ASN A 192 1.48 4.12 11.93
N GLY A 193 2.57 4.36 11.17
CA GLY A 193 3.66 5.27 11.54
C GLY A 193 4.75 4.67 12.42
N THR A 194 4.65 3.39 12.78
CA THR A 194 5.66 2.67 13.58
C THR A 194 6.38 1.63 12.73
N LYS A 195 7.71 1.68 12.67
CA LYS A 195 8.50 0.62 12.01
C LYS A 195 8.46 -0.64 12.87
N ILE A 196 7.94 -1.73 12.31
CA ILE A 196 7.66 -2.97 13.04
C ILE A 196 8.46 -4.17 12.53
N THR A 197 8.90 -4.15 11.26
CA THR A 197 9.60 -5.28 10.66
C THR A 197 10.76 -4.78 9.80
N GLU A 198 11.89 -5.44 9.87
CA GLU A 198 13.08 -5.22 9.04
C GLU A 198 13.68 -6.57 8.67
N PHE A 199 14.13 -6.71 7.41
CA PHE A 199 14.72 -7.95 6.90
C PHE A 199 15.70 -7.65 5.77
N PRO A 200 16.71 -8.51 5.57
CA PRO A 200 17.57 -8.45 4.38
C PRO A 200 16.78 -8.93 3.16
N MET A 201 17.16 -8.47 1.97
CA MET A 201 16.53 -8.82 0.69
C MET A 201 17.30 -9.88 -0.10
N ASN A 202 18.53 -10.20 0.32
CA ASN A 202 19.40 -11.16 -0.35
C ASN A 202 20.56 -11.61 0.55
N GLY A 203 21.36 -12.57 0.06
CA GLY A 203 22.55 -13.11 0.74
C GLY A 203 22.22 -14.15 1.80
N GLU A 204 23.26 -14.58 2.54
CA GLU A 204 23.19 -15.68 3.50
C GLU A 204 22.04 -15.54 4.51
N ALA A 205 21.84 -14.31 5.03
CA ALA A 205 20.77 -14.07 6.00
C ALA A 205 19.34 -14.23 5.41
N TRP A 206 19.13 -13.88 4.15
CA TRP A 206 17.89 -14.17 3.43
C TRP A 206 17.71 -15.66 3.20
N ASP A 207 18.78 -16.31 2.71
CA ASP A 207 18.77 -17.75 2.42
C ASP A 207 18.49 -18.57 3.69
N ASP A 208 19.07 -18.18 4.83
CA ASP A 208 18.81 -18.80 6.13
C ASP A 208 17.35 -18.62 6.59
N MET A 209 16.74 -17.44 6.39
CA MET A 209 15.34 -17.23 6.72
C MET A 209 14.43 -18.14 5.88
N VAL A 210 14.65 -18.21 4.57
CA VAL A 210 13.87 -19.07 3.68
C VAL A 210 14.07 -20.55 4.06
N ALA A 211 15.30 -20.97 4.34
CA ALA A 211 15.62 -22.35 4.72
C ALA A 211 14.96 -22.81 6.03
N ASN A 212 14.64 -21.85 6.93
CA ASN A 212 13.99 -22.12 8.21
C ASN A 212 12.46 -21.87 8.20
N SER A 213 11.87 -21.60 7.04
CA SER A 213 10.44 -21.36 6.83
C SER A 213 9.76 -22.52 6.11
N GLU A 214 8.43 -22.46 5.96
CA GLU A 214 7.65 -23.39 5.15
C GLU A 214 8.05 -23.38 3.66
N PHE A 215 8.71 -22.30 3.21
CA PHE A 215 9.16 -22.08 1.85
C PHE A 215 10.51 -22.77 1.52
N ALA A 216 11.13 -23.47 2.48
CA ALA A 216 12.48 -24.07 2.35
C ALA A 216 12.66 -24.95 1.11
N THR A 217 11.60 -25.60 0.63
CA THR A 217 11.60 -26.48 -0.54
C THR A 217 11.04 -25.84 -1.82
N TRP A 218 10.69 -24.56 -1.79
CA TRP A 218 10.10 -23.86 -2.91
C TRP A 218 11.20 -23.22 -3.75
N GLU A 219 11.48 -23.83 -4.90
CA GLU A 219 12.65 -23.48 -5.72
C GLU A 219 12.67 -22.03 -6.17
N GLU A 220 11.50 -21.43 -6.45
CA GLU A 220 11.38 -20.09 -7.03
C GLU A 220 11.00 -19.00 -6.00
N PHE A 221 10.76 -19.38 -4.74
CA PHE A 221 10.33 -18.45 -3.72
C PHE A 221 11.39 -17.39 -3.41
N GLY A 222 11.03 -16.11 -3.54
CA GLY A 222 11.90 -14.98 -3.23
C GLY A 222 13.13 -14.83 -4.13
N LYS A 223 13.16 -15.47 -5.31
CA LYS A 223 14.31 -15.44 -6.24
C LYS A 223 14.25 -14.26 -7.21
N HIS A 224 13.09 -13.66 -7.39
CA HIS A 224 12.86 -12.64 -8.41
C HIS A 224 12.95 -11.24 -7.78
N LYS A 225 13.98 -10.46 -8.20
CA LYS A 225 14.15 -9.07 -7.74
C LYS A 225 13.12 -8.14 -8.37
N THR A 226 12.75 -8.41 -9.63
CA THR A 226 11.75 -7.66 -10.39
C THR A 226 10.53 -8.53 -10.56
N GLY A 227 9.36 -7.98 -10.27
CA GLY A 227 8.10 -8.68 -10.44
C GLY A 227 6.91 -7.82 -10.06
N LYS A 228 5.74 -8.41 -10.12
CA LYS A 228 4.46 -7.75 -9.85
C LYS A 228 4.21 -7.62 -8.35
N ILE A 229 3.38 -6.64 -7.98
CA ILE A 229 2.81 -6.51 -6.63
C ILE A 229 1.43 -7.16 -6.66
N VAL A 230 1.13 -7.95 -5.62
CA VAL A 230 -0.12 -8.68 -5.52
C VAL A 230 -0.81 -8.41 -4.19
N LEU A 231 -2.13 -8.20 -4.26
CA LEU A 231 -3.04 -8.16 -3.11
C LEU A 231 -3.78 -9.49 -3.05
N GLN A 232 -3.55 -10.25 -1.97
CA GLN A 232 -4.00 -11.64 -1.87
C GLN A 232 -5.50 -11.75 -1.64
N ASP A 233 -6.11 -12.69 -2.34
CA ASP A 233 -7.35 -13.34 -1.99
C ASP A 233 -7.04 -14.70 -1.37
N HIS A 234 -7.16 -14.82 -0.04
CA HIS A 234 -6.87 -16.05 0.68
C HIS A 234 -7.90 -17.16 0.43
N GLY A 235 -9.06 -16.82 -0.13
CA GLY A 235 -10.08 -17.81 -0.51
C GLY A 235 -11.27 -17.92 0.43
N GLU A 236 -11.30 -17.17 1.48
CA GLU A 236 -12.37 -17.16 2.47
C GLU A 236 -13.49 -16.16 2.08
N PRO A 237 -14.75 -16.38 2.51
CA PRO A 237 -15.84 -15.46 2.26
C PRO A 237 -15.79 -14.28 3.23
N ILE A 238 -14.82 -13.39 3.05
CA ILE A 238 -14.48 -12.28 3.94
C ILE A 238 -14.49 -10.96 3.19
N VAL A 239 -14.43 -9.84 3.91
CA VAL A 239 -14.24 -8.52 3.30
C VAL A 239 -12.85 -7.99 3.62
N ILE A 240 -12.15 -7.64 2.57
CA ILE A 240 -10.84 -6.99 2.61
C ILE A 240 -10.92 -5.75 1.73
N GLY A 241 -10.35 -4.65 2.21
CA GLY A 241 -10.33 -3.40 1.45
C GLY A 241 -8.92 -2.85 1.31
N TYR A 242 -8.64 -2.24 0.14
CA TYR A 242 -7.42 -1.51 -0.14
C TYR A 242 -7.74 -0.16 -0.77
N ARG A 243 -7.00 0.90 -0.38
CA ARG A 243 -7.15 2.24 -0.96
C ARG A 243 -5.86 3.05 -0.83
N ASN A 244 -5.85 4.23 -1.45
CA ASN A 244 -4.73 5.18 -1.37
C ASN A 244 -3.39 4.51 -1.70
N ILE A 245 -3.37 3.71 -2.80
CA ILE A 245 -2.19 2.93 -3.17
C ILE A 245 -1.29 3.80 -4.05
N LYS A 246 -0.08 4.03 -3.60
CA LYS A 246 0.94 4.76 -4.35
C LYS A 246 2.31 4.16 -4.13
N ILE A 247 3.17 4.29 -5.14
CA ILE A 247 4.52 3.74 -5.15
C ILE A 247 5.53 4.81 -5.50
N LYS A 248 6.71 4.70 -4.91
CA LYS A 248 7.90 5.46 -5.27
C LYS A 248 8.98 4.46 -5.66
N GLU A 249 9.43 4.48 -6.92
CA GLU A 249 10.59 3.70 -7.36
C GLU A 249 11.89 4.34 -6.81
N LEU A 250 12.85 3.49 -6.36
CA LEU A 250 14.10 3.90 -5.71
C LEU A 250 15.29 3.80 -6.67
#